data_29ebeac3256934e01c0b5601afa3e041
#
_entry.id   29ebeac3256934e01c0b5601afa3e041
#
_cell.length_a   1.000
_cell.length_b   1.000
_cell.length_c   1.000
_cell.angle_alpha   90.00
_cell.angle_beta   90.00
_cell.angle_gamma   90.00
#
_symmetry.space_group_name_H-M   'P 1'
#
loop_
_entity.id
_entity.type
_entity.pdbx_description
1 polymer ?
#
loop_
_entity_poly.entity_id
_entity_poly.type
_entity_poly.pdbx_seq_one_letter_code
_entity_poly.pdbx_strand_id
1 'polypeptide(L)'
;MFANTTRRSVLAALAGAALAPFPGKAVRKATAFALVGDRYHNSDYVRIGLTRTITKELGVTIDFTDETSLLNAETLDGYKALIILRDGMLWPDGYGGDESSNAAWVATGRPKLVSDPPLPQVRARSEYWMKPEQGKAVRQFVEASGAALFLHNTTNVSLADPDFRHVLGGAYTGHPPIRTFKVKVTNPDHPITQGVRDFVVTDEQHYMNYDKDPKFLFLQTVNEDGLTYQSYGATAPGGWSYDYGKGRVCYMSPGHMLTDLWNPEYIKLQHNAVRWIMRQNV
;
A
#
# COMPACT_ATOMS: atom_id res chain seq x y z
N MET A 1 30.27 65.50 -28.25
CA MET A 1 30.95 64.21 -28.47
C MET A 1 30.24 63.14 -27.61
N PHE A 2 29.37 62.39 -28.22
CA PHE A 2 28.68 61.29 -27.53
C PHE A 2 29.33 59.96 -27.96
N ALA A 3 29.88 59.23 -26.96
CA ALA A 3 30.55 58.01 -27.21
C ALA A 3 29.48 56.91 -27.45
N ASN A 4 29.52 56.20 -28.61
CA ASN A 4 28.75 55.12 -29.00
C ASN A 4 29.13 53.87 -28.17
N THR A 5 28.35 53.53 -27.17
CA THR A 5 28.46 52.25 -26.47
C THR A 5 27.71 51.17 -27.27
N THR A 6 28.44 50.29 -27.92
CA THR A 6 27.88 49.25 -28.76
C THR A 6 27.22 48.16 -27.90
N ARG A 7 26.08 47.63 -28.35
CA ARG A 7 25.29 46.54 -27.71
C ARG A 7 26.10 45.25 -27.38
N ARG A 8 27.31 45.13 -27.91
CA ARG A 8 28.23 44.00 -27.63
C ARG A 8 28.90 44.06 -26.27
N SER A 9 29.06 45.23 -25.68
CA SER A 9 29.73 45.42 -24.38
C SER A 9 28.83 45.09 -23.18
N VAL A 10 27.52 45.04 -23.37
CA VAL A 10 26.55 44.75 -22.29
C VAL A 10 26.35 43.24 -22.13
N LEU A 11 26.57 42.44 -23.22
CA LEU A 11 26.40 40.96 -23.17
C LEU A 11 27.63 40.24 -22.57
N ALA A 12 28.80 40.89 -22.53
CA ALA A 12 30.00 40.28 -21.95
C ALA A 12 30.08 40.42 -20.42
N ALA A 13 29.29 41.28 -19.80
CA ALA A 13 29.28 41.47 -18.34
C ALA A 13 28.32 40.54 -17.58
N LEU A 14 27.45 39.79 -18.30
CA LEU A 14 26.47 38.84 -17.69
C LEU A 14 26.96 37.39 -17.69
N ALA A 15 28.10 37.08 -18.29
CA ALA A 15 28.59 35.71 -18.42
C ALA A 15 29.48 35.23 -17.24
N GLY A 16 29.65 36.02 -16.20
CA GLY A 16 30.58 35.74 -15.10
C GLY A 16 29.97 35.48 -13.71
N ALA A 17 28.67 35.56 -13.56
CA ALA A 17 28.03 35.11 -12.32
C ALA A 17 27.86 33.58 -12.37
N ALA A 18 28.92 32.84 -12.03
CA ALA A 18 28.75 31.43 -11.63
C ALA A 18 27.73 31.43 -10.48
N LEU A 19 26.54 30.92 -10.76
CA LEU A 19 25.56 30.58 -9.73
C LEU A 19 26.27 29.58 -8.81
N ALA A 20 26.78 30.07 -7.67
CA ALA A 20 27.18 29.19 -6.59
C ALA A 20 25.96 28.29 -6.32
N PRO A 21 26.11 26.96 -6.30
CA PRO A 21 25.01 26.10 -5.94
C PRO A 21 24.53 26.56 -4.57
N PHE A 22 23.30 27.05 -4.49
CA PHE A 22 22.67 27.25 -3.20
C PHE A 22 22.89 25.94 -2.41
N PRO A 23 23.43 25.98 -1.18
CA PRO A 23 23.46 24.79 -0.36
C PRO A 23 21.99 24.38 -0.17
N GLY A 24 21.54 23.46 -0.99
CA GLY A 24 20.21 22.91 -0.86
C GLY A 24 20.16 22.36 0.55
N LYS A 25 19.27 22.90 1.40
CA LYS A 25 18.94 22.23 2.66
C LYS A 25 18.63 20.80 2.26
N ALA A 26 19.39 19.84 2.79
CA ALA A 26 19.10 18.43 2.58
C ALA A 26 17.61 18.24 2.85
N VAL A 27 16.85 17.85 1.82
CA VAL A 27 15.42 17.66 1.94
C VAL A 27 15.25 16.56 2.98
N ARG A 28 14.69 16.92 4.12
CA ARG A 28 14.49 15.95 5.21
C ARG A 28 13.47 14.94 4.70
N LYS A 29 13.84 13.66 4.64
CA LYS A 29 12.91 12.58 4.28
C LYS A 29 11.68 12.62 5.20
N ALA A 30 10.53 12.25 4.67
CA ALA A 30 9.34 12.01 5.47
C ALA A 30 9.60 10.88 6.49
N THR A 31 8.70 10.72 7.44
CA THR A 31 8.80 9.67 8.47
C THR A 31 8.59 8.28 7.86
N ALA A 32 7.64 8.16 6.93
CA ALA A 32 7.29 6.91 6.27
C ALA A 32 7.45 7.00 4.75
N PHE A 33 7.85 5.89 4.15
CA PHE A 33 7.73 5.63 2.72
C PHE A 33 6.49 4.77 2.48
N ALA A 34 5.67 5.12 1.50
CA ALA A 34 4.46 4.38 1.17
C ALA A 34 4.41 3.99 -0.30
N LEU A 35 4.37 2.69 -0.58
CA LEU A 35 4.11 2.14 -1.89
C LEU A 35 2.62 1.81 -2.00
N VAL A 36 1.88 2.56 -2.83
CA VAL A 36 0.42 2.47 -2.92
C VAL A 36 -0.05 2.49 -4.36
N GLY A 37 -1.21 1.91 -4.59
CA GLY A 37 -1.86 1.97 -5.90
C GLY A 37 -1.45 0.83 -6.84
N ASP A 38 -2.46 0.27 -7.47
CA ASP A 38 -2.37 -0.77 -8.48
C ASP A 38 -3.58 -0.70 -9.42
N ARG A 39 -3.78 -1.72 -10.26
CA ARG A 39 -4.90 -1.77 -11.20
C ARG A 39 -6.27 -1.65 -10.52
N TYR A 40 -6.42 -2.25 -9.34
CA TYR A 40 -7.69 -2.37 -8.64
C TYR A 40 -7.86 -1.31 -7.54
N HIS A 41 -6.75 -0.76 -7.08
CA HIS A 41 -6.67 0.19 -5.95
C HIS A 41 -5.99 1.47 -6.43
N ASN A 42 -6.79 2.45 -6.85
CA ASN A 42 -6.28 3.71 -7.36
C ASN A 42 -5.46 4.45 -6.29
N SER A 43 -4.23 4.85 -6.67
CA SER A 43 -3.29 5.52 -5.75
C SER A 43 -3.83 6.81 -5.15
N ASP A 44 -4.71 7.54 -5.86
CA ASP A 44 -5.22 8.82 -5.37
C ASP A 44 -6.12 8.65 -4.15
N TYR A 45 -7.07 7.70 -4.17
CA TYR A 45 -7.93 7.52 -3.01
C TYR A 45 -7.17 6.94 -1.82
N VAL A 46 -6.18 6.06 -2.08
CA VAL A 46 -5.33 5.52 -1.01
C VAL A 46 -4.53 6.64 -0.35
N ARG A 47 -3.92 7.52 -1.16
CA ARG A 47 -3.21 8.72 -0.65
C ARG A 47 -4.13 9.61 0.18
N ILE A 48 -5.33 9.90 -0.33
CA ILE A 48 -6.33 10.70 0.39
C ILE A 48 -6.70 10.04 1.72
N GLY A 49 -6.97 8.74 1.69
CA GLY A 49 -7.30 7.94 2.86
C GLY A 49 -6.24 8.04 3.94
N LEU A 50 -5.01 7.63 3.62
CA LEU A 50 -3.90 7.60 4.56
C LEU A 50 -3.40 9.00 4.96
N THR A 51 -3.48 9.99 4.07
CA THR A 51 -3.16 11.38 4.44
C THR A 51 -4.10 11.89 5.51
N ARG A 52 -5.41 11.61 5.39
CA ARG A 52 -6.38 12.01 6.41
C ARG A 52 -6.11 11.32 7.73
N THR A 53 -6.04 9.99 7.73
CA THR A 53 -5.99 9.20 8.96
C THR A 53 -4.61 9.21 9.62
N ILE A 54 -3.53 9.19 8.86
CA ILE A 54 -2.17 9.07 9.40
C ILE A 54 -1.47 10.43 9.43
N THR A 55 -1.40 11.14 8.29
CA THR A 55 -0.63 12.39 8.26
C THR A 55 -1.30 13.50 9.05
N LYS A 56 -2.59 13.76 8.82
CA LYS A 56 -3.30 14.89 9.45
C LYS A 56 -3.59 14.63 10.93
N GLU A 57 -3.96 13.40 11.28
CA GLU A 57 -4.40 13.09 12.64
C GLU A 57 -3.27 12.63 13.56
N LEU A 58 -2.20 12.01 13.03
CA LEU A 58 -1.04 11.57 13.81
C LEU A 58 0.23 12.40 13.60
N GLY A 59 0.25 13.29 12.60
CA GLY A 59 1.44 14.08 12.26
C GLY A 59 2.58 13.28 11.63
N VAL A 60 2.33 12.05 11.19
CA VAL A 60 3.32 11.20 10.50
C VAL A 60 3.36 11.61 9.03
N THR A 61 4.49 12.16 8.60
CA THR A 61 4.70 12.55 7.20
C THR A 61 4.98 11.31 6.34
N ILE A 62 4.40 11.28 5.13
CA ILE A 62 4.50 10.13 4.24
C ILE A 62 4.92 10.59 2.84
N ASP A 63 5.97 9.95 2.29
CA ASP A 63 6.32 10.04 0.88
C ASP A 63 5.62 8.89 0.14
N PHE A 64 4.66 9.23 -0.72
CA PHE A 64 3.88 8.27 -1.49
C PHE A 64 4.44 8.05 -2.89
N THR A 65 4.44 6.80 -3.32
CA THR A 65 4.74 6.42 -4.71
C THR A 65 3.87 5.23 -5.15
N ASP A 66 3.65 5.10 -6.44
CA ASP A 66 3.13 3.91 -7.11
C ASP A 66 4.21 3.21 -7.96
N GLU A 67 5.42 3.76 -7.97
CA GLU A 67 6.56 3.22 -8.70
C GLU A 67 7.24 2.10 -7.88
N THR A 68 7.04 0.87 -8.33
CA THR A 68 7.53 -0.33 -7.61
C THR A 68 9.04 -0.45 -7.55
N SER A 69 9.76 0.11 -8.52
CA SER A 69 11.23 0.09 -8.57
C SER A 69 11.88 0.87 -7.42
N LEU A 70 11.12 1.81 -6.82
CA LEU A 70 11.58 2.60 -5.67
C LEU A 70 11.53 1.82 -4.35
N LEU A 71 10.92 0.64 -4.30
CA LEU A 71 11.03 -0.22 -3.12
C LEU A 71 12.37 -0.95 -3.13
N ASN A 72 13.41 -0.31 -2.62
CA ASN A 72 14.77 -0.85 -2.56
C ASN A 72 15.51 -0.33 -1.31
N ALA A 73 16.67 -0.90 -1.02
CA ALA A 73 17.42 -0.59 0.20
C ALA A 73 17.88 0.88 0.27
N GLU A 74 18.29 1.47 -0.86
CA GLU A 74 18.73 2.86 -0.92
C GLU A 74 17.57 3.83 -0.62
N THR A 75 16.40 3.56 -1.20
CA THR A 75 15.21 4.37 -0.94
C THR A 75 14.76 4.25 0.52
N LEU A 76 14.73 3.04 1.07
CA LEU A 76 14.27 2.81 2.45
C LEU A 76 15.22 3.38 3.51
N ASP A 77 16.49 3.61 3.16
CA ASP A 77 17.44 4.19 4.10
C ASP A 77 16.97 5.58 4.57
N GLY A 78 16.95 5.77 5.89
CA GLY A 78 16.51 7.01 6.55
C GLY A 78 15.01 7.15 6.82
N TYR A 79 14.13 6.27 6.28
CA TYR A 79 12.75 6.19 6.73
C TYR A 79 12.65 5.39 8.04
N LYS A 80 11.62 5.69 8.82
CA LYS A 80 11.29 4.96 10.06
C LYS A 80 10.23 3.90 9.82
N ALA A 81 9.37 4.11 8.83
CA ALA A 81 8.28 3.20 8.53
C ALA A 81 8.12 2.96 7.03
N LEU A 82 7.70 1.75 6.68
CA LEU A 82 7.23 1.32 5.37
C LEU A 82 5.74 1.05 5.46
N ILE A 83 4.96 1.61 4.53
CA ILE A 83 3.53 1.33 4.37
C ILE A 83 3.32 0.76 2.97
N ILE A 84 2.60 -0.36 2.85
CA ILE A 84 2.22 -0.91 1.55
C ILE A 84 0.71 -1.16 1.51
N LEU A 85 0.05 -0.59 0.51
CA LEU A 85 -1.29 -0.92 0.07
C LEU A 85 -1.27 -1.04 -1.46
N ARG A 86 -0.88 -2.20 -1.91
CA ARG A 86 -0.71 -2.55 -3.31
C ARG A 86 -0.66 -4.06 -3.48
N ASP A 87 -1.19 -4.57 -4.61
CA ASP A 87 -1.03 -5.97 -4.98
C ASP A 87 0.35 -6.29 -5.58
N GLY A 88 0.62 -7.56 -5.83
CA GLY A 88 1.88 -8.06 -6.37
C GLY A 88 2.02 -7.96 -7.88
N MET A 89 1.02 -7.44 -8.61
CA MET A 89 0.96 -7.58 -10.06
C MET A 89 1.19 -6.28 -10.81
N LEU A 90 1.81 -6.39 -11.98
CA LEU A 90 1.86 -5.39 -13.04
C LEU A 90 1.18 -5.94 -14.29
N TRP A 91 0.73 -5.03 -15.14
CA TRP A 91 0.08 -5.31 -16.41
C TRP A 91 0.83 -4.57 -17.52
N PRO A 92 1.98 -5.12 -18.01
CA PRO A 92 2.88 -4.40 -18.92
C PRO A 92 2.24 -3.99 -20.24
N ASP A 93 1.29 -4.79 -20.72
CA ASP A 93 0.59 -4.55 -21.97
C ASP A 93 -0.71 -3.74 -21.76
N GLY A 94 -0.92 -3.20 -20.56
CA GLY A 94 -2.14 -2.48 -20.19
C GLY A 94 -3.33 -3.40 -19.94
N TYR A 95 -4.53 -2.83 -20.02
CA TYR A 95 -5.78 -3.52 -19.68
C TYR A 95 -6.50 -4.06 -20.91
N GLY A 96 -5.79 -4.25 -22.01
CA GLY A 96 -6.41 -4.64 -23.29
C GLY A 96 -7.11 -6.00 -23.20
N GLY A 97 -8.41 -6.02 -23.38
CA GLY A 97 -9.20 -7.20 -23.65
C GLY A 97 -9.36 -8.20 -22.49
N ASP A 98 -8.87 -7.93 -21.31
CA ASP A 98 -9.17 -8.77 -20.15
C ASP A 98 -10.56 -8.46 -19.61
N GLU A 99 -11.51 -9.29 -19.99
CA GLU A 99 -12.90 -9.18 -19.59
C GLU A 99 -13.14 -9.61 -18.15
N SER A 100 -12.21 -10.35 -17.55
CA SER A 100 -12.42 -11.00 -16.26
C SER A 100 -12.50 -10.02 -15.09
N SER A 101 -11.74 -8.94 -15.16
CA SER A 101 -11.59 -8.01 -14.04
C SER A 101 -12.55 -6.82 -14.05
N ASN A 102 -13.15 -6.53 -15.20
CA ASN A 102 -14.03 -5.38 -15.36
C ASN A 102 -15.45 -5.75 -15.81
N ALA A 103 -15.78 -7.02 -15.85
CA ALA A 103 -17.12 -7.48 -16.25
C ALA A 103 -18.23 -6.85 -15.40
N ALA A 104 -17.97 -6.57 -14.14
CA ALA A 104 -18.92 -5.88 -13.26
C ALA A 104 -19.13 -4.40 -13.63
N TRP A 105 -18.19 -3.76 -14.29
CA TRP A 105 -18.27 -2.36 -14.71
C TRP A 105 -18.95 -2.21 -16.07
N VAL A 106 -18.82 -3.23 -16.92
CA VAL A 106 -19.49 -3.30 -18.23
C VAL A 106 -20.83 -4.01 -18.06
N ALA A 107 -21.57 -3.60 -17.07
CA ALA A 107 -22.65 -4.39 -16.46
C ALA A 107 -23.85 -4.72 -17.36
N THR A 108 -23.97 -4.27 -18.59
CA THR A 108 -25.26 -4.42 -19.28
C THR A 108 -25.22 -4.65 -20.78
N GLY A 109 -24.12 -5.07 -21.30
CA GLY A 109 -24.09 -5.46 -22.71
C GLY A 109 -22.80 -5.02 -23.42
N ARG A 110 -22.38 -5.84 -24.35
CA ARG A 110 -21.28 -5.49 -25.25
C ARG A 110 -21.66 -4.23 -26.02
N PRO A 111 -20.74 -3.28 -26.19
CA PRO A 111 -21.01 -2.12 -27.03
C PRO A 111 -21.41 -2.56 -28.42
N LYS A 112 -22.45 -1.95 -28.97
CA LYS A 112 -22.92 -2.23 -30.33
C LYS A 112 -21.93 -1.79 -31.40
N LEU A 113 -21.06 -0.86 -31.07
CA LEU A 113 -20.01 -0.35 -31.95
C LEU A 113 -18.65 -0.80 -31.41
N VAL A 114 -17.82 -1.32 -32.31
CA VAL A 114 -16.43 -1.67 -32.10
C VAL A 114 -15.53 -0.67 -32.80
N SER A 115 -14.25 -0.65 -32.46
CA SER A 115 -13.29 0.22 -33.12
C SER A 115 -13.18 -0.07 -34.60
N ASP A 116 -13.09 0.97 -35.44
CA ASP A 116 -12.84 0.89 -36.87
C ASP A 116 -11.59 1.75 -37.20
N PRO A 117 -10.48 1.18 -37.67
CA PRO A 117 -10.27 -0.26 -37.90
C PRO A 117 -10.32 -1.08 -36.61
N PRO A 118 -10.61 -2.38 -36.69
CA PRO A 118 -10.61 -3.28 -35.53
C PRO A 118 -9.28 -3.23 -34.77
N LEU A 119 -9.34 -3.17 -33.45
CA LEU A 119 -8.12 -3.22 -32.61
C LEU A 119 -7.46 -4.61 -32.72
N PRO A 120 -6.12 -4.66 -32.71
CA PRO A 120 -5.42 -5.92 -32.64
C PRO A 120 -5.83 -6.67 -31.37
N GLN A 121 -5.93 -7.99 -31.48
CA GLN A 121 -6.18 -8.86 -30.34
C GLN A 121 -4.93 -8.86 -29.44
N VAL A 122 -5.01 -8.14 -28.34
CA VAL A 122 -3.95 -8.12 -27.33
C VAL A 122 -4.38 -8.99 -26.17
N ARG A 123 -3.63 -10.05 -25.87
CA ARG A 123 -3.84 -10.85 -24.68
C ARG A 123 -3.24 -10.11 -23.49
N ALA A 124 -4.07 -9.76 -22.53
CA ALA A 124 -3.60 -9.15 -21.30
C ALA A 124 -2.61 -10.10 -20.58
N ARG A 125 -1.46 -9.58 -20.22
CA ARG A 125 -0.41 -10.28 -19.49
C ARG A 125 -0.23 -9.61 -18.14
N SER A 126 -0.19 -10.42 -17.09
CA SER A 126 0.20 -9.96 -15.76
C SER A 126 1.52 -10.61 -15.35
N GLU A 127 2.31 -9.88 -14.59
CA GLU A 127 3.56 -10.37 -14.00
C GLU A 127 3.74 -9.81 -12.60
N TYR A 128 4.44 -10.56 -11.75
CA TYR A 128 4.79 -10.07 -10.42
C TYR A 128 5.92 -9.05 -10.51
N TRP A 129 5.77 -7.94 -9.79
CA TRP A 129 6.77 -6.86 -9.77
C TRP A 129 7.86 -7.06 -8.70
N MET A 130 7.53 -7.75 -7.60
CA MET A 130 8.47 -7.97 -6.51
C MET A 130 9.64 -8.84 -6.98
N LYS A 131 10.84 -8.32 -6.85
CA LYS A 131 12.08 -9.01 -7.15
C LYS A 131 12.79 -9.44 -5.87
N PRO A 132 13.66 -10.48 -5.89
CA PRO A 132 14.33 -10.97 -4.68
C PRO A 132 15.11 -9.90 -3.92
N GLU A 133 15.76 -8.96 -4.60
CA GLU A 133 16.48 -7.86 -3.97
C GLU A 133 15.55 -6.89 -3.23
N GLN A 134 14.30 -6.74 -3.68
CA GLN A 134 13.29 -5.90 -3.02
C GLN A 134 12.76 -6.58 -1.75
N GLY A 135 12.41 -7.86 -1.82
CA GLY A 135 12.01 -8.63 -0.64
C GLY A 135 13.09 -8.66 0.43
N LYS A 136 14.34 -8.87 0.02
CA LYS A 136 15.51 -8.78 0.90
C LYS A 136 15.66 -7.39 1.52
N ALA A 137 15.45 -6.32 0.74
CA ALA A 137 15.54 -4.95 1.25
C ALA A 137 14.47 -4.68 2.32
N VAL A 138 13.23 -5.12 2.11
CA VAL A 138 12.15 -5.02 3.11
C VAL A 138 12.52 -5.81 4.37
N ARG A 139 13.01 -7.03 4.21
CA ARG A 139 13.43 -7.87 5.33
C ARG A 139 14.53 -7.18 6.15
N GLN A 140 15.58 -6.72 5.53
CA GLN A 140 16.69 -6.04 6.20
C GLN A 140 16.25 -4.74 6.88
N PHE A 141 15.37 -3.97 6.24
CA PHE A 141 14.81 -2.75 6.81
C PHE A 141 14.08 -3.04 8.13
N VAL A 142 13.19 -4.03 8.16
CA VAL A 142 12.45 -4.37 9.38
C VAL A 142 13.36 -5.02 10.43
N GLU A 143 14.25 -5.94 10.04
CA GLU A 143 15.22 -6.56 10.95
C GLU A 143 16.10 -5.53 11.65
N ALA A 144 16.47 -4.44 10.98
CA ALA A 144 17.32 -3.38 11.51
C ALA A 144 16.61 -2.45 12.52
N SER A 145 15.33 -2.29 12.47
CA SER A 145 14.44 -1.52 13.36
C SER A 145 13.28 -0.80 12.64
N GLY A 146 13.13 -1.00 11.35
CA GLY A 146 12.06 -0.40 10.58
C GLY A 146 10.68 -0.88 11.03
N ALA A 147 9.71 0.01 10.98
CA ALA A 147 8.30 -0.31 11.19
C ALA A 147 7.65 -0.67 9.85
N ALA A 148 6.82 -1.72 9.80
CA ALA A 148 6.10 -2.09 8.59
C ALA A 148 4.59 -2.18 8.84
N LEU A 149 3.82 -1.42 8.05
CA LEU A 149 2.36 -1.48 7.99
C LEU A 149 1.95 -2.00 6.62
N PHE A 150 1.37 -3.16 6.59
CA PHE A 150 0.84 -3.79 5.39
C PHE A 150 -0.68 -3.77 5.43
N LEU A 151 -1.30 -3.34 4.35
CA LEU A 151 -2.74 -3.16 4.27
C LEU A 151 -3.33 -3.97 3.12
N HIS A 152 -4.53 -4.46 3.33
CA HIS A 152 -5.41 -5.06 2.34
C HIS A 152 -4.72 -6.12 1.46
N ASN A 153 -4.59 -5.84 0.18
CA ASN A 153 -4.10 -6.76 -0.85
C ASN A 153 -2.58 -7.00 -0.84
N THR A 154 -1.85 -6.41 0.08
CA THR A 154 -0.38 -6.59 0.19
C THR A 154 0.01 -8.06 0.36
N THR A 155 -0.88 -8.91 0.88
CA THR A 155 -0.66 -10.36 0.97
C THR A 155 -0.49 -11.04 -0.40
N ASN A 156 -0.93 -10.43 -1.50
CA ASN A 156 -0.69 -10.90 -2.85
C ASN A 156 0.80 -10.79 -3.26
N VAL A 157 1.49 -9.76 -2.77
CA VAL A 157 2.94 -9.57 -2.99
C VAL A 157 3.76 -10.76 -2.46
N SER A 158 3.30 -11.39 -1.38
CA SER A 158 3.92 -12.57 -0.77
C SER A 158 3.97 -13.81 -1.68
N LEU A 159 3.19 -13.83 -2.74
CA LEU A 159 3.22 -14.92 -3.72
C LEU A 159 4.46 -14.88 -4.61
N ALA A 160 5.08 -13.72 -4.72
CA ALA A 160 6.22 -13.49 -5.60
C ALA A 160 7.57 -13.70 -4.90
N ASP A 161 7.65 -13.49 -3.58
CA ASP A 161 8.93 -13.45 -2.89
C ASP A 161 8.86 -14.04 -1.47
N PRO A 162 9.74 -15.01 -1.14
CA PRO A 162 9.74 -15.69 0.15
C PRO A 162 10.24 -14.81 1.31
N ASP A 163 11.19 -13.89 1.09
CA ASP A 163 11.66 -12.97 2.13
C ASP A 163 10.56 -11.99 2.53
N PHE A 164 9.86 -11.44 1.54
CA PHE A 164 8.70 -10.58 1.79
C PHE A 164 7.59 -11.34 2.53
N ARG A 165 7.26 -12.58 2.09
CA ARG A 165 6.28 -13.44 2.77
C ARG A 165 6.68 -13.71 4.22
N HIS A 166 7.95 -13.97 4.45
CA HIS A 166 8.46 -14.21 5.80
C HIS A 166 8.30 -12.98 6.70
N VAL A 167 8.48 -11.77 6.16
CA VAL A 167 8.27 -10.51 6.88
C VAL A 167 6.78 -10.25 7.11
N LEU A 168 5.92 -10.41 6.09
CA LEU A 168 4.50 -10.11 6.21
C LEU A 168 3.76 -11.16 7.03
N GLY A 169 4.13 -12.43 6.90
CA GLY A 169 3.59 -13.53 7.71
C GLY A 169 2.33 -14.20 7.16
N GLY A 170 2.04 -14.02 5.88
CA GLY A 170 0.93 -14.68 5.22
C GLY A 170 0.94 -14.45 3.72
N ALA A 171 0.14 -15.21 2.98
CA ALA A 171 0.02 -15.11 1.54
C ALA A 171 -1.43 -15.23 1.09
N TYR A 172 -1.82 -14.40 0.15
CA TYR A 172 -3.16 -14.33 -0.44
C TYR A 172 -3.57 -15.66 -1.08
N THR A 173 -4.85 -16.00 -0.92
CA THR A 173 -5.44 -17.18 -1.56
C THR A 173 -6.67 -16.84 -2.41
N GLY A 174 -7.25 -15.66 -2.21
CA GLY A 174 -8.40 -15.17 -2.97
C GLY A 174 -9.38 -14.39 -2.10
N HIS A 175 -10.44 -13.91 -2.74
CA HIS A 175 -11.58 -13.29 -2.10
C HIS A 175 -12.86 -13.52 -2.93
N PRO A 176 -14.04 -13.56 -2.32
CA PRO A 176 -15.31 -13.44 -3.03
C PRO A 176 -15.48 -12.01 -3.54
N PRO A 177 -16.49 -11.74 -4.40
CA PRO A 177 -16.85 -10.36 -4.76
C PRO A 177 -17.07 -9.47 -3.53
N ILE A 178 -16.86 -8.16 -3.69
CA ILE A 178 -17.12 -7.15 -2.65
C ILE A 178 -18.44 -7.42 -1.95
N ARG A 179 -18.43 -7.43 -0.63
CA ARG A 179 -19.58 -7.74 0.21
C ARG A 179 -19.47 -7.11 1.58
N THR A 180 -20.57 -7.04 2.28
CA THR A 180 -20.60 -6.64 3.68
C THR A 180 -20.18 -7.80 4.57
N PHE A 181 -19.22 -7.53 5.47
CA PHE A 181 -18.79 -8.50 6.48
C PHE A 181 -18.36 -7.80 7.78
N LYS A 182 -18.28 -8.56 8.84
CA LYS A 182 -17.87 -8.07 10.16
C LYS A 182 -16.35 -8.24 10.35
N VAL A 183 -15.71 -7.24 10.90
CA VAL A 183 -14.35 -7.29 11.44
C VAL A 183 -14.47 -7.42 12.96
N LYS A 184 -14.01 -8.55 13.50
CA LYS A 184 -14.05 -8.87 14.92
C LYS A 184 -12.69 -8.64 15.56
N VAL A 185 -12.70 -8.03 16.74
CA VAL A 185 -11.55 -7.93 17.62
C VAL A 185 -11.41 -9.26 18.37
N THR A 186 -10.33 -9.99 18.10
CA THR A 186 -10.07 -11.31 18.72
C THR A 186 -9.11 -11.26 19.89
N ASN A 187 -8.34 -10.17 20.01
CA ASN A 187 -7.46 -9.91 21.14
C ASN A 187 -7.66 -8.47 21.66
N PRO A 188 -8.62 -8.26 22.59
CA PRO A 188 -8.94 -6.91 23.08
C PRO A 188 -7.83 -6.30 23.98
N ASP A 189 -6.92 -7.12 24.50
CA ASP A 189 -5.81 -6.66 25.35
C ASP A 189 -4.60 -6.20 24.52
N HIS A 190 -4.60 -6.42 23.22
CA HIS A 190 -3.51 -5.97 22.36
C HIS A 190 -3.52 -4.45 22.22
N PRO A 191 -2.36 -3.75 22.31
CA PRO A 191 -2.32 -2.29 22.19
C PRO A 191 -3.02 -1.74 20.92
N ILE A 192 -2.91 -2.43 19.78
CA ILE A 192 -3.54 -2.00 18.53
C ILE A 192 -5.09 -1.99 18.63
N THR A 193 -5.68 -2.82 19.46
CA THR A 193 -7.15 -2.93 19.60
C THR A 193 -7.72 -2.08 20.74
N GLN A 194 -6.91 -1.33 21.45
CA GLN A 194 -7.40 -0.49 22.55
C GLN A 194 -8.44 0.52 22.07
N GLY A 195 -9.62 0.50 22.71
CA GLY A 195 -10.74 1.37 22.37
C GLY A 195 -11.45 1.07 21.05
N VAL A 196 -11.12 -0.06 20.41
CA VAL A 196 -11.74 -0.54 19.16
C VAL A 196 -12.82 -1.55 19.48
N ARG A 197 -13.95 -1.44 18.80
CA ARG A 197 -15.06 -2.41 18.87
C ARG A 197 -15.14 -3.17 17.54
N ASP A 198 -15.85 -4.29 17.54
CA ASP A 198 -16.27 -4.95 16.29
C ASP A 198 -16.99 -3.95 15.38
N PHE A 199 -16.73 -4.02 14.09
CA PHE A 199 -17.30 -3.13 13.11
C PHE A 199 -17.63 -3.88 11.81
N VAL A 200 -18.39 -3.22 10.94
CA VAL A 200 -18.82 -3.75 9.65
C VAL A 200 -18.22 -2.90 8.54
N VAL A 201 -17.78 -3.56 7.49
CA VAL A 201 -17.27 -2.94 6.25
C VAL A 201 -17.97 -3.55 5.03
N THR A 202 -17.95 -2.83 3.92
CA THR A 202 -18.30 -3.37 2.60
C THR A 202 -17.06 -3.36 1.75
N ASP A 203 -16.36 -4.49 1.69
CA ASP A 203 -15.01 -4.61 1.18
C ASP A 203 -14.80 -6.00 0.52
N GLU A 204 -13.61 -6.27 0.05
CA GLU A 204 -13.15 -7.60 -0.34
C GLU A 204 -12.70 -8.37 0.90
N GLN A 205 -13.44 -9.42 1.25
CA GLN A 205 -13.03 -10.31 2.34
C GLN A 205 -11.88 -11.19 1.86
N HIS A 206 -10.65 -10.76 2.11
CA HIS A 206 -9.46 -11.50 1.73
C HIS A 206 -9.26 -12.74 2.58
N TYR A 207 -9.03 -13.87 1.91
CA TYR A 207 -8.60 -15.13 2.50
C TYR A 207 -7.11 -15.33 2.23
N MET A 208 -6.43 -15.95 3.19
CA MET A 208 -4.97 -16.08 3.13
C MET A 208 -4.48 -17.29 3.94
N ASN A 209 -3.35 -17.83 3.51
CA ASN A 209 -2.56 -18.73 4.33
C ASN A 209 -1.75 -17.90 5.31
N TYR A 210 -2.02 -18.06 6.59
CA TYR A 210 -1.33 -17.39 7.66
C TYR A 210 -0.17 -18.28 8.16
N ASP A 211 1.04 -17.72 8.24
CA ASP A 211 2.28 -18.49 8.45
C ASP A 211 2.89 -18.31 9.84
N LYS A 212 2.25 -17.54 10.73
CA LYS A 212 2.80 -17.23 12.05
C LYS A 212 1.96 -17.87 13.18
N ASP A 213 2.43 -17.71 14.40
CA ASP A 213 1.73 -18.17 15.60
C ASP A 213 0.35 -17.49 15.70
N PRO A 214 -0.74 -18.24 15.88
CA PRO A 214 -2.09 -17.68 16.06
C PRO A 214 -2.22 -16.64 17.16
N LYS A 215 -1.35 -16.63 18.16
CA LYS A 215 -1.33 -15.61 19.25
C LYS A 215 -1.12 -14.18 18.75
N PHE A 216 -0.55 -14.01 17.54
CA PHE A 216 -0.32 -12.70 16.96
C PHE A 216 -1.54 -12.12 16.23
N LEU A 217 -2.60 -12.93 16.05
CA LEU A 217 -3.87 -12.49 15.48
C LEU A 217 -4.60 -11.59 16.48
N PHE A 218 -5.05 -10.43 16.02
CA PHE A 218 -5.87 -9.53 16.81
C PHE A 218 -7.19 -9.16 16.13
N LEU A 219 -7.33 -9.46 14.83
CA LEU A 219 -8.58 -9.32 14.09
C LEU A 219 -8.92 -10.59 13.31
N GLN A 220 -10.22 -10.82 13.15
CA GLN A 220 -10.79 -11.81 12.25
C GLN A 220 -11.88 -11.16 11.41
N THR A 221 -11.94 -11.46 10.11
CA THR A 221 -13.09 -11.11 9.28
C THR A 221 -14.09 -12.26 9.29
N VAL A 222 -15.38 -11.92 9.38
CA VAL A 222 -16.46 -12.90 9.49
C VAL A 222 -17.58 -12.54 8.55
N ASN A 223 -17.86 -13.44 7.64
CA ASN A 223 -18.99 -13.35 6.76
C ASN A 223 -20.23 -13.90 7.47
N GLU A 224 -21.25 -13.09 7.65
CA GLU A 224 -22.49 -13.44 8.36
C GLU A 224 -23.65 -13.78 7.40
N ASP A 225 -23.46 -13.70 6.09
CA ASP A 225 -24.50 -13.98 5.09
C ASP A 225 -24.50 -15.46 4.60
N GLY A 226 -23.72 -16.31 5.26
CA GLY A 226 -23.67 -17.74 4.98
C GLY A 226 -22.74 -18.13 3.84
N LEU A 227 -22.03 -17.19 3.20
CA LEU A 227 -21.04 -17.55 2.20
C LEU A 227 -19.88 -18.31 2.83
N THR A 228 -19.50 -19.39 2.21
CA THR A 228 -18.24 -20.08 2.48
C THR A 228 -17.34 -19.91 1.25
N TYR A 229 -16.10 -19.49 1.48
CA TYR A 229 -15.15 -19.31 0.39
C TYR A 229 -14.18 -20.48 0.32
N GLN A 230 -14.30 -21.29 -0.74
CA GLN A 230 -13.49 -22.50 -0.94
C GLN A 230 -13.50 -23.40 0.32
N SER A 231 -12.34 -23.86 0.77
CA SER A 231 -12.16 -24.65 2.00
C SER A 231 -12.01 -23.81 3.28
N TYR A 232 -11.97 -22.47 3.17
CA TYR A 232 -11.69 -21.58 4.30
C TYR A 232 -12.92 -21.27 5.16
N GLY A 233 -14.12 -21.53 4.67
CA GLY A 233 -15.36 -21.23 5.38
C GLY A 233 -15.73 -19.75 5.35
N ALA A 234 -16.41 -19.29 6.41
CA ALA A 234 -16.94 -17.93 6.50
C ALA A 234 -15.96 -16.93 7.15
N THR A 235 -14.83 -17.39 7.66
CA THR A 235 -13.90 -16.57 8.45
C THR A 235 -12.50 -16.56 7.86
N ALA A 236 -11.80 -15.43 8.00
CA ALA A 236 -10.40 -15.32 7.64
C ALA A 236 -9.63 -14.50 8.68
N PRO A 237 -8.28 -14.65 8.78
CA PRO A 237 -7.44 -13.75 9.53
C PRO A 237 -7.65 -12.30 9.04
N GLY A 238 -8.00 -11.38 9.94
CA GLY A 238 -8.30 -9.98 9.59
C GLY A 238 -7.18 -9.00 9.92
N GLY A 239 -6.27 -9.42 10.79
CA GLY A 239 -5.11 -8.59 11.17
C GLY A 239 -4.22 -9.31 12.18
N TRP A 240 -2.91 -9.03 12.07
CA TRP A 240 -1.88 -9.57 12.96
C TRP A 240 -0.71 -8.61 13.13
N SER A 241 0.03 -8.78 14.20
CA SER A 241 1.22 -7.98 14.48
C SER A 241 2.22 -8.73 15.34
N TYR A 242 3.50 -8.46 15.12
CA TYR A 242 4.58 -9.09 15.87
C TYR A 242 5.88 -8.30 15.76
N ASP A 243 6.79 -8.53 16.71
CA ASP A 243 8.16 -8.08 16.60
C ASP A 243 8.92 -8.92 15.56
N TYR A 244 9.70 -8.26 14.71
CA TYR A 244 10.51 -8.90 13.66
C TYR A 244 11.93 -8.33 13.69
N GLY A 245 12.90 -9.10 14.14
CA GLY A 245 14.22 -8.58 14.45
C GLY A 245 14.14 -7.45 15.49
N LYS A 246 14.63 -6.27 15.13
CA LYS A 246 14.51 -5.08 15.97
C LYS A 246 13.29 -4.21 15.60
N GLY A 247 12.60 -4.53 14.51
CA GLY A 247 11.43 -3.81 14.04
C GLY A 247 10.11 -4.44 14.45
N ARG A 248 9.02 -3.96 13.86
CA ARG A 248 7.67 -4.44 14.09
C ARG A 248 6.87 -4.49 12.79
N VAL A 249 6.04 -5.50 12.69
CA VAL A 249 5.14 -5.71 11.56
C VAL A 249 3.70 -5.66 12.02
N CYS A 250 2.85 -5.00 11.26
CA CYS A 250 1.40 -5.05 11.39
C CYS A 250 0.76 -5.22 10.01
N TYR A 251 -0.19 -6.13 9.91
CA TYR A 251 -1.06 -6.29 8.76
C TYR A 251 -2.52 -6.09 9.17
N MET A 252 -3.31 -5.45 8.29
CA MET A 252 -4.77 -5.30 8.45
C MET A 252 -5.46 -5.47 7.09
N SER A 253 -6.49 -6.31 7.05
CA SER A 253 -7.17 -6.73 5.84
C SER A 253 -8.07 -5.69 5.17
N PRO A 254 -8.89 -4.85 5.86
CA PRO A 254 -9.72 -3.87 5.18
C PRO A 254 -8.91 -2.82 4.41
N GLY A 255 -9.43 -2.30 3.28
CA GLY A 255 -8.74 -1.24 2.56
C GLY A 255 -9.06 -1.06 1.08
N HIS A 256 -9.98 -1.85 0.49
CA HIS A 256 -10.33 -1.71 -0.92
C HIS A 256 -11.05 -0.39 -1.20
N MET A 257 -11.93 0.02 -0.29
CA MET A 257 -12.73 1.23 -0.47
C MET A 257 -12.26 2.37 0.44
N LEU A 258 -12.38 3.61 -0.06
CA LEU A 258 -12.08 4.80 0.75
C LEU A 258 -12.95 4.86 2.02
N THR A 259 -14.21 4.42 1.92
CA THR A 259 -15.13 4.34 3.04
C THR A 259 -14.66 3.41 4.15
N ASP A 260 -13.96 2.34 3.79
CA ASP A 260 -13.43 1.37 4.75
C ASP A 260 -12.21 1.95 5.47
N LEU A 261 -11.31 2.61 4.72
CA LEU A 261 -10.19 3.36 5.31
C LEU A 261 -10.67 4.45 6.30
N TRP A 262 -11.89 4.96 6.13
CA TRP A 262 -12.48 6.00 6.97
C TRP A 262 -13.54 5.48 7.95
N ASN A 263 -13.73 4.17 8.05
CA ASN A 263 -14.57 3.61 9.11
C ASN A 263 -14.02 4.03 10.48
N PRO A 264 -14.83 4.59 11.38
CA PRO A 264 -14.36 5.16 12.65
C PRO A 264 -13.57 4.18 13.53
N GLU A 265 -13.97 2.91 13.55
CA GLU A 265 -13.25 1.90 14.32
C GLU A 265 -11.94 1.48 13.61
N TYR A 266 -11.95 1.46 12.27
CA TYR A 266 -10.74 1.20 11.50
C TYR A 266 -9.72 2.35 11.57
N ILE A 267 -10.17 3.61 11.65
CA ILE A 267 -9.29 4.76 11.92
C ILE A 267 -8.54 4.56 13.24
N LYS A 268 -9.23 4.15 14.32
CA LYS A 268 -8.59 3.85 15.60
C LYS A 268 -7.54 2.76 15.46
N LEU A 269 -7.85 1.67 14.72
CA LEU A 269 -6.89 0.62 14.43
C LEU A 269 -5.67 1.13 13.68
N GLN A 270 -5.85 1.96 12.65
CA GLN A 270 -4.75 2.57 11.90
C GLN A 270 -3.86 3.41 12.82
N HIS A 271 -4.46 4.24 13.68
CA HIS A 271 -3.73 5.07 14.64
C HIS A 271 -2.91 4.22 15.62
N ASN A 272 -3.56 3.24 16.23
CA ASN A 272 -2.92 2.38 17.19
C ASN A 272 -1.83 1.52 16.55
N ALA A 273 -2.07 1.00 15.34
CA ALA A 273 -1.10 0.25 14.57
C ALA A 273 0.16 1.07 14.26
N VAL A 274 -0.02 2.31 13.76
CA VAL A 274 1.12 3.20 13.46
C VAL A 274 1.91 3.52 14.73
N ARG A 275 1.24 3.87 15.83
CA ARG A 275 1.93 4.11 17.12
C ARG A 275 2.68 2.87 17.59
N TRP A 276 2.02 1.72 17.56
CA TRP A 276 2.61 0.47 18.04
C TRP A 276 3.84 0.06 17.21
N ILE A 277 3.76 0.05 15.86
CA ILE A 277 4.92 -0.32 15.03
C ILE A 277 6.08 0.67 15.21
N MET A 278 5.78 1.95 15.45
CA MET A 278 6.79 3.00 15.67
C MET A 278 7.25 3.08 17.14
N ARG A 279 6.84 2.16 18.01
CA ARG A 279 7.17 2.12 19.45
C ARG A 279 6.79 3.39 20.21
N GLN A 280 5.70 4.02 19.80
CA GLN A 280 5.08 5.14 20.51
C GLN A 280 4.00 4.61 21.48
N ASN A 281 3.61 5.44 22.45
CA ASN A 281 2.51 5.08 23.35
C ASN A 281 1.19 5.03 22.58
N VAL A 282 0.46 3.93 22.75
CA VAL A 282 -0.87 3.70 22.16
C VAL A 282 -1.94 4.16 23.13
#